data_f87ff0c3fc180d5cfb691fa52a285e19
#
_entry.id   f87ff0c3fc180d5cfb691fa52a285e19
#
_cell.length_a   1.000
_cell.length_b   1.000
_cell.length_c   1.000
_cell.angle_alpha   90.00
_cell.angle_beta   90.00
_cell.angle_gamma   90.00
#
_symmetry.space_group_name_H-M   'P 1'
#
loop_
_entity.id
_entity.type
_entity.pdbx_description
1 polymer ?
#
loop_
_entity_poly.entity_id
_entity_poly.type
_entity_poly.pdbx_seq_one_letter_code
_entity_poly.pdbx_strand_id
1 'polypeptide(L)'
;VTELNTTAWTGAQTRAQFGAIARLRWQMYRNGFRRKGAKGDLIATAIVTPIALVILGGLCAGAASTAAFAVYSGHVERVSWVLWGIFFFSQLVNLNVGQPGTTFDPTQLIRFPMTTASYTSVRLFFGILSPGNIMVVMVSLAAAAGVTIVRPHLWIWAFLAMAVFAAVNVMFTRMVFSWVDRWLSTRRAREAFTALIFLVSMGAQCLNFLYNPAYHNKHVDLKTVRKVQATIAKTEPYLRVLPPELGGAAIVAGARGDGAAFVEANVVSAAWGTLFLFVFALRMRTEYRGENLSDAANAVKTTKPVKHEVVHASPVAIARQSVGQAAGQISAPGDVVRAVAAKELLYLRRNTGLFYGLIMPLIMVLVFAGRWASRSSSHGPTILMGALAYGLLGVFPMSFNSFGLDGTGAQTYFFTPVRLREVMMGKNVLCAGLALAETIAILAILSYSARRPSTLILVGALLWMITTLLVQMTVGNYMSIRSPRRIDPGRTAQKQARPASAFLSMGIMLVAGLVGSAVTFLSGMGHVEWVVPAVFVCTTVAAVWIYWTNLNKLDAYGFLHRDDLFEELQKKA
;
A
#
# COMPACT_ATOMS: atom_id res chain seq x y z
N VAL A 1 14.14 41.05 -1.40
CA VAL A 1 12.97 40.59 -2.14
C VAL A 1 11.91 41.64 -1.94
N THR A 2 11.85 42.56 -2.91
CA THR A 2 10.87 43.63 -3.02
C THR A 2 9.48 43.04 -2.90
N GLU A 3 8.68 43.55 -1.96
CA GLU A 3 7.25 43.32 -1.89
C GLU A 3 6.66 43.73 -3.25
N LEU A 4 6.42 42.74 -4.10
CA LEU A 4 5.58 42.91 -5.27
C LEU A 4 4.23 43.36 -4.75
N ASN A 5 3.87 44.59 -5.06
CA ASN A 5 2.55 45.17 -4.84
C ASN A 5 1.51 44.11 -5.29
N THR A 6 0.98 43.40 -4.34
CA THR A 6 -0.09 42.46 -4.56
C THR A 6 -1.34 43.27 -4.82
N THR A 7 -1.56 43.64 -6.09
CA THR A 7 -2.89 44.03 -6.53
C THR A 7 -3.83 42.97 -6.00
N ALA A 8 -4.72 43.36 -5.11
CA ALA A 8 -5.61 42.45 -4.40
C ALA A 8 -6.34 41.57 -5.44
N TRP A 9 -6.03 40.28 -5.44
CA TRP A 9 -6.65 39.34 -6.34
C TRP A 9 -8.16 39.37 -6.14
N THR A 10 -8.89 39.68 -7.20
CA THR A 10 -10.35 39.69 -7.15
C THR A 10 -10.89 38.27 -7.03
N GLY A 11 -12.07 38.11 -6.41
CA GLY A 11 -12.71 36.80 -6.31
C GLY A 11 -13.00 36.15 -7.67
N ALA A 12 -13.11 36.96 -8.74
CA ALA A 12 -13.23 36.48 -10.12
C ALA A 12 -11.95 35.82 -10.63
N GLN A 13 -10.80 36.44 -10.36
CA GLN A 13 -9.48 35.87 -10.73
C GLN A 13 -9.20 34.57 -9.99
N THR A 14 -9.53 34.49 -8.70
CA THR A 14 -9.41 33.25 -7.91
C THR A 14 -10.26 32.13 -8.50
N ARG A 15 -11.53 32.39 -8.86
CA ARG A 15 -12.40 31.41 -9.52
C ARG A 15 -11.87 30.97 -10.89
N ALA A 16 -11.35 31.91 -11.69
CA ALA A 16 -10.73 31.60 -12.98
C ALA A 16 -9.51 30.68 -12.82
N GLN A 17 -8.66 30.91 -11.81
CA GLN A 17 -7.53 30.05 -11.47
C GLN A 17 -7.98 28.64 -11.09
N PHE A 18 -8.97 28.50 -10.21
CA PHE A 18 -9.53 27.20 -9.85
C PHE A 18 -10.05 26.45 -11.09
N GLY A 19 -10.80 27.16 -11.95
CA GLY A 19 -11.31 26.58 -13.19
C GLY A 19 -10.19 26.15 -14.15
N ALA A 20 -9.10 26.92 -14.23
CA ALA A 20 -7.94 26.57 -15.05
C ALA A 20 -7.22 25.31 -14.50
N ILE A 21 -7.00 25.23 -13.19
CA ILE A 21 -6.37 24.06 -12.55
C ILE A 21 -7.26 22.82 -12.69
N ALA A 22 -8.57 22.94 -12.51
CA ALA A 22 -9.51 21.84 -12.69
C ALA A 22 -9.51 21.33 -14.15
N ARG A 23 -9.52 22.24 -15.14
CA ARG A 23 -9.41 21.91 -16.57
C ARG A 23 -8.09 21.23 -16.89
N LEU A 24 -6.97 21.74 -16.37
CA LEU A 24 -5.66 21.13 -16.55
C LEU A 24 -5.64 19.69 -16.02
N ARG A 25 -6.13 19.47 -14.82
CA ARG A 25 -6.21 18.12 -14.23
C ARG A 25 -7.08 17.18 -15.04
N TRP A 26 -8.23 17.66 -15.50
CA TRP A 26 -9.11 16.88 -16.38
C TRP A 26 -8.43 16.51 -17.69
N GLN A 27 -7.73 17.46 -18.31
CA GLN A 27 -6.97 17.21 -19.53
C GLN A 27 -5.84 16.21 -19.30
N MET A 28 -5.10 16.33 -18.19
CA MET A 28 -4.05 15.38 -17.82
C MET A 28 -4.62 13.97 -17.60
N TYR A 29 -5.76 13.85 -16.91
CA TYR A 29 -6.47 12.60 -16.72
C TYR A 29 -6.90 11.99 -18.05
N ARG A 30 -7.57 12.76 -18.90
CA ARG A 30 -8.01 12.34 -20.24
C ARG A 30 -6.85 11.94 -21.15
N ASN A 31 -5.78 12.72 -21.15
CA ASN A 31 -4.60 12.43 -21.96
C ASN A 31 -3.81 11.21 -21.46
N GLY A 32 -3.94 10.87 -20.17
CA GLY A 32 -3.42 9.64 -19.61
C GLY A 32 -3.90 8.38 -20.34
N PHE A 33 -5.15 8.39 -20.83
CA PHE A 33 -5.74 7.28 -21.61
C PHE A 33 -5.27 7.22 -23.09
N ARG A 34 -4.60 8.26 -23.60
CA ARG A 34 -4.14 8.34 -25.00
C ARG A 34 -2.67 7.98 -25.18
N ARG A 35 -1.92 7.68 -24.10
CA ARG A 35 -0.50 7.35 -24.17
C ARG A 35 -0.26 5.98 -24.78
N LYS A 36 0.91 5.76 -25.41
CA LYS A 36 1.38 4.42 -25.79
C LYS A 36 1.34 3.50 -24.57
N GLY A 37 0.72 2.33 -24.67
CA GLY A 37 0.53 1.41 -23.54
C GLY A 37 -0.73 1.67 -22.69
N ALA A 38 -1.46 2.76 -22.89
CA ALA A 38 -2.67 3.09 -22.12
C ALA A 38 -3.79 2.04 -22.25
N LYS A 39 -3.84 1.26 -23.34
CA LYS A 39 -4.84 0.19 -23.51
C LYS A 39 -4.77 -0.85 -22.38
N GLY A 40 -3.57 -1.29 -21.99
CA GLY A 40 -3.38 -2.21 -20.88
C GLY A 40 -3.81 -1.61 -19.54
N ASP A 41 -3.45 -0.34 -19.29
CA ASP A 41 -3.85 0.36 -18.08
C ASP A 41 -5.37 0.63 -18.04
N LEU A 42 -5.99 0.86 -19.21
CA LEU A 42 -7.44 1.06 -19.32
C LEU A 42 -8.20 -0.24 -19.05
N ILE A 43 -7.77 -1.35 -19.64
CA ILE A 43 -8.34 -2.69 -19.36
C ILE A 43 -8.16 -3.01 -17.86
N ALA A 44 -6.96 -2.79 -17.34
CA ALA A 44 -6.68 -2.98 -15.94
C ALA A 44 -7.62 -2.14 -15.06
N THR A 45 -7.79 -0.86 -15.35
CA THR A 45 -8.70 0.03 -14.61
C THR A 45 -10.15 -0.44 -14.74
N ALA A 46 -10.58 -0.87 -15.93
CA ALA A 46 -11.92 -1.38 -16.17
C ALA A 46 -12.25 -2.65 -15.36
N ILE A 47 -11.24 -3.47 -15.06
CA ILE A 47 -11.40 -4.67 -14.21
C ILE A 47 -11.33 -4.30 -12.71
N VAL A 48 -10.42 -3.38 -12.32
CA VAL A 48 -10.26 -2.99 -10.89
C VAL A 48 -11.44 -2.19 -10.39
N THR A 49 -11.96 -1.31 -11.21
CA THR A 49 -13.02 -0.42 -10.76
C THR A 49 -14.24 -1.20 -10.23
N PRO A 50 -14.77 -2.22 -10.92
CA PRO A 50 -15.84 -3.05 -10.37
C PRO A 50 -15.45 -3.75 -9.07
N ILE A 51 -14.24 -4.30 -8.99
CA ILE A 51 -13.76 -4.98 -7.78
C ILE A 51 -13.67 -3.98 -6.61
N ALA A 52 -13.11 -2.80 -6.85
CA ALA A 52 -13.04 -1.74 -5.86
C ALA A 52 -14.43 -1.27 -5.41
N LEU A 53 -15.40 -1.20 -6.33
CA LEU A 53 -16.79 -0.89 -6.01
C LEU A 53 -17.47 -1.98 -5.18
N VAL A 54 -17.19 -3.26 -5.47
CA VAL A 54 -17.69 -4.39 -4.66
C VAL A 54 -17.10 -4.34 -3.25
N ILE A 55 -15.80 -4.10 -3.12
CA ILE A 55 -15.13 -3.94 -1.82
C ILE A 55 -15.73 -2.75 -1.05
N LEU A 56 -15.88 -1.61 -1.71
CA LEU A 56 -16.51 -0.42 -1.11
C LEU A 56 -17.96 -0.71 -0.69
N GLY A 57 -18.72 -1.38 -1.56
CA GLY A 57 -20.10 -1.81 -1.25
C GLY A 57 -20.15 -2.73 -0.02
N GLY A 58 -19.22 -3.69 0.07
CA GLY A 58 -19.08 -4.56 1.23
C GLY A 58 -18.75 -3.80 2.53
N LEU A 59 -17.84 -2.81 2.45
CA LEU A 59 -17.51 -1.95 3.59
C LEU A 59 -18.73 -1.08 4.01
N CYS A 60 -19.42 -0.50 3.04
CA CYS A 60 -20.64 0.27 3.29
C CYS A 60 -21.74 -0.61 3.93
N ALA A 61 -21.96 -1.80 3.37
CA ALA A 61 -22.92 -2.77 3.92
C ALA A 61 -22.53 -3.23 5.33
N GLY A 62 -21.25 -3.48 5.57
CA GLY A 62 -20.72 -3.83 6.90
C GLY A 62 -20.92 -2.71 7.93
N ALA A 63 -20.64 -1.47 7.59
CA ALA A 63 -20.86 -0.33 8.47
C ALA A 63 -22.36 -0.09 8.74
N ALA A 64 -23.19 -0.16 7.69
CA ALA A 64 -24.64 -0.02 7.81
C ALA A 64 -25.26 -1.12 8.68
N SER A 65 -24.91 -2.40 8.42
CA SER A 65 -25.45 -3.52 9.20
C SER A 65 -25.01 -3.50 10.65
N THR A 66 -23.75 -3.12 10.94
CA THR A 66 -23.26 -3.01 12.32
C THR A 66 -23.93 -1.86 13.07
N ALA A 67 -24.12 -0.70 12.43
CA ALA A 67 -24.86 0.42 13.00
C ALA A 67 -26.34 0.08 13.20
N ALA A 68 -26.97 -0.57 12.21
CA ALA A 68 -28.35 -1.06 12.33
C ALA A 68 -28.52 -2.04 13.48
N PHE A 69 -27.61 -3.00 13.63
CA PHE A 69 -27.63 -3.97 14.73
C PHE A 69 -27.50 -3.32 16.11
N ALA A 70 -26.61 -2.32 16.24
CA ALA A 70 -26.45 -1.56 17.48
C ALA A 70 -27.76 -0.88 17.89
N VAL A 71 -28.46 -0.25 16.94
CA VAL A 71 -29.73 0.43 17.18
C VAL A 71 -30.86 -0.57 17.43
N TYR A 72 -30.91 -1.68 16.67
CA TYR A 72 -31.92 -2.75 16.83
C TYR A 72 -31.81 -3.42 18.20
N SER A 73 -30.60 -3.69 18.67
CA SER A 73 -30.35 -4.30 19.99
C SER A 73 -30.58 -3.34 21.16
N GLY A 74 -31.02 -2.10 20.92
CA GLY A 74 -31.28 -1.11 21.96
C GLY A 74 -30.02 -0.39 22.48
N HIS A 75 -28.84 -0.72 21.96
CA HIS A 75 -27.55 -0.18 22.40
C HIS A 75 -27.04 0.89 21.45
N VAL A 76 -27.75 2.00 21.33
CA VAL A 76 -27.40 3.11 20.40
C VAL A 76 -26.00 3.67 20.69
N GLU A 77 -25.54 3.62 21.92
CA GLU A 77 -24.19 4.04 22.34
C GLU A 77 -23.08 3.25 21.64
N ARG A 78 -23.34 2.01 21.21
CA ARG A 78 -22.36 1.19 20.47
C ARG A 78 -22.06 1.70 19.06
N VAL A 79 -22.83 2.66 18.57
CA VAL A 79 -22.55 3.30 17.28
C VAL A 79 -21.20 4.02 17.31
N SER A 80 -20.76 4.54 18.47
CA SER A 80 -19.42 5.12 18.63
C SER A 80 -18.30 4.13 18.27
N TRP A 81 -18.43 2.84 18.57
CA TRP A 81 -17.48 1.80 18.18
C TRP A 81 -17.37 1.64 16.66
N VAL A 82 -18.49 1.77 15.94
CA VAL A 82 -18.50 1.79 14.47
C VAL A 82 -17.70 2.98 13.96
N LEU A 83 -17.88 4.15 14.58
CA LEU A 83 -17.17 5.38 14.22
C LEU A 83 -15.67 5.28 14.51
N TRP A 84 -15.27 4.66 15.63
CA TRP A 84 -13.86 4.35 15.89
C TRP A 84 -13.28 3.41 14.83
N GLY A 85 -14.03 2.38 14.44
CA GLY A 85 -13.65 1.48 13.35
C GLY A 85 -13.43 2.24 12.04
N ILE A 86 -14.37 3.10 11.65
CA ILE A 86 -14.27 3.96 10.45
C ILE A 86 -13.05 4.89 10.56
N PHE A 87 -12.85 5.52 11.72
CA PHE A 87 -11.75 6.44 11.97
C PHE A 87 -10.39 5.76 11.76
N PHE A 88 -10.12 4.66 12.44
CA PHE A 88 -8.85 3.94 12.31
C PHE A 88 -8.66 3.34 10.93
N PHE A 89 -9.71 2.74 10.37
CA PHE A 89 -9.66 2.16 9.04
C PHE A 89 -9.34 3.22 7.97
N SER A 90 -9.90 4.42 8.10
CA SER A 90 -9.62 5.53 7.20
C SER A 90 -8.15 5.94 7.21
N GLN A 91 -7.51 5.97 8.38
CA GLN A 91 -6.09 6.29 8.48
C GLN A 91 -5.23 5.20 7.82
N LEU A 92 -5.55 3.91 8.06
CA LEU A 92 -4.86 2.80 7.43
C LEU A 92 -4.98 2.82 5.90
N VAL A 93 -6.16 3.09 5.37
CA VAL A 93 -6.36 3.19 3.91
C VAL A 93 -5.58 4.34 3.33
N ASN A 94 -5.63 5.52 3.94
CA ASN A 94 -4.89 6.67 3.44
C ASN A 94 -3.36 6.48 3.52
N LEU A 95 -2.85 5.73 4.50
CA LEU A 95 -1.45 5.32 4.57
C LEU A 95 -1.04 4.39 3.43
N ASN A 96 -1.89 3.40 3.09
CA ASN A 96 -1.57 2.37 2.10
C ASN A 96 -1.88 2.80 0.66
N VAL A 97 -3.00 3.50 0.43
CA VAL A 97 -3.38 3.94 -0.93
C VAL A 97 -2.43 5.01 -1.43
N GLY A 98 -1.58 5.54 -0.55
CA GLY A 98 -0.70 6.66 -0.84
C GLY A 98 -1.53 7.77 -1.48
N GLN A 99 -1.38 9.01 -1.18
CA GLN A 99 -2.10 10.06 -1.92
C GLN A 99 -1.98 9.72 -3.42
N PRO A 100 -3.04 9.33 -4.14
CA PRO A 100 -2.91 8.91 -5.54
C PRO A 100 -2.10 10.00 -6.17
N GLY A 101 -0.91 9.62 -6.68
CA GLY A 101 0.02 10.57 -7.21
C GLY A 101 -0.78 11.40 -8.17
N THR A 102 -1.13 12.55 -7.72
CA THR A 102 -1.73 13.52 -8.59
C THR A 102 -0.69 13.62 -9.68
N THR A 103 -1.07 13.30 -10.91
CA THR A 103 -0.22 13.49 -12.10
C THR A 103 0.38 14.90 -12.12
N PHE A 104 0.03 15.70 -11.16
CA PHE A 104 0.42 17.07 -10.93
C PHE A 104 0.91 17.22 -9.48
N ASP A 105 2.20 17.49 -9.32
CA ASP A 105 2.78 17.83 -8.04
C ASP A 105 2.30 19.23 -7.63
N PRO A 106 1.47 19.34 -6.57
CA PRO A 106 0.93 20.64 -6.18
C PRO A 106 2.02 21.64 -5.75
N THR A 107 3.23 21.18 -5.42
CA THR A 107 4.36 22.06 -5.10
C THR A 107 4.80 22.86 -6.33
N GLN A 108 4.53 22.38 -7.54
CA GLN A 108 4.78 23.14 -8.76
C GLN A 108 3.87 24.38 -8.90
N LEU A 109 2.74 24.40 -8.19
CA LEU A 109 1.86 25.58 -8.15
C LEU A 109 2.52 26.78 -7.47
N ILE A 110 3.50 26.57 -6.60
CA ILE A 110 4.24 27.65 -5.93
C ILE A 110 4.96 28.54 -6.95
N ARG A 111 5.26 28.02 -8.15
CA ARG A 111 5.87 28.76 -9.25
C ARG A 111 4.94 29.76 -9.92
N PHE A 112 3.65 29.64 -9.73
CA PHE A 112 2.65 30.52 -10.29
C PHE A 112 2.24 31.60 -9.29
N PRO A 113 1.88 32.81 -9.73
CA PRO A 113 1.42 33.87 -8.84
C PRO A 113 0.06 33.49 -8.23
N MET A 114 0.08 32.98 -7.02
CA MET A 114 -1.10 32.59 -6.25
C MET A 114 -1.05 33.21 -4.87
N THR A 115 -2.20 33.44 -4.25
CA THR A 115 -2.23 33.79 -2.83
C THR A 115 -2.08 32.53 -1.98
N THR A 116 -1.56 32.67 -0.75
CA THR A 116 -1.47 31.57 0.23
C THR A 116 -2.85 30.92 0.46
N ALA A 117 -3.91 31.73 0.50
CA ALA A 117 -5.28 31.24 0.66
C ALA A 117 -5.73 30.40 -0.53
N SER A 118 -5.46 30.84 -1.77
CA SER A 118 -5.76 30.08 -2.98
C SER A 118 -4.99 28.76 -3.02
N TYR A 119 -3.71 28.78 -2.67
CA TYR A 119 -2.87 27.58 -2.58
C TYR A 119 -3.45 26.57 -1.57
N THR A 120 -3.76 27.04 -0.35
CA THR A 120 -4.35 26.21 0.70
C THR A 120 -5.68 25.61 0.27
N SER A 121 -6.55 26.41 -0.33
CA SER A 121 -7.87 25.97 -0.80
C SER A 121 -7.76 24.94 -1.92
N VAL A 122 -6.84 25.12 -2.88
CA VAL A 122 -6.58 24.14 -3.95
C VAL A 122 -6.08 22.81 -3.35
N ARG A 123 -5.14 22.88 -2.43
CA ARG A 123 -4.59 21.70 -1.73
C ARG A 123 -5.67 20.96 -0.93
N LEU A 124 -6.54 21.71 -0.25
CA LEU A 124 -7.64 21.14 0.51
C LEU A 124 -8.66 20.49 -0.41
N PHE A 125 -9.19 21.21 -1.40
CA PHE A 125 -10.24 20.74 -2.29
C PHE A 125 -9.84 19.47 -3.03
N PHE A 126 -8.67 19.48 -3.68
CA PHE A 126 -8.21 18.30 -4.40
C PHE A 126 -7.80 17.15 -3.48
N GLY A 127 -7.43 17.46 -2.24
CA GLY A 127 -7.16 16.45 -1.23
C GLY A 127 -8.42 15.77 -0.69
N ILE A 128 -9.51 16.49 -0.55
CA ILE A 128 -10.82 15.93 -0.16
C ILE A 128 -11.30 14.93 -1.20
N LEU A 129 -11.07 15.21 -2.49
CA LEU A 129 -11.45 14.33 -3.61
C LEU A 129 -10.52 13.11 -3.77
N SER A 130 -9.67 12.81 -2.80
CA SER A 130 -8.88 11.56 -2.84
C SER A 130 -9.79 10.34 -2.67
N PRO A 131 -9.51 9.20 -3.36
CA PRO A 131 -10.33 8.00 -3.23
C PRO A 131 -10.52 7.51 -1.79
N GLY A 132 -9.48 7.60 -0.95
CA GLY A 132 -9.56 7.24 0.46
C GLY A 132 -10.53 8.11 1.24
N ASN A 133 -10.54 9.42 1.02
CA ASN A 133 -11.47 10.33 1.69
C ASN A 133 -12.92 10.16 1.19
N ILE A 134 -13.11 9.95 -0.12
CA ILE A 134 -14.44 9.63 -0.68
C ILE A 134 -14.99 8.36 -0.04
N MET A 135 -14.15 7.32 0.10
CA MET A 135 -14.54 6.07 0.75
C MET A 135 -15.00 6.30 2.20
N VAL A 136 -14.28 7.11 2.97
CA VAL A 136 -14.66 7.43 4.36
C VAL A 136 -16.02 8.10 4.44
N VAL A 137 -16.28 9.07 3.55
CA VAL A 137 -17.57 9.76 3.48
C VAL A 137 -18.67 8.75 3.14
N MET A 138 -18.48 7.89 2.14
CA MET A 138 -19.45 6.89 1.73
C MET A 138 -19.76 5.89 2.85
N VAL A 139 -18.74 5.39 3.55
CA VAL A 139 -18.90 4.43 4.66
C VAL A 139 -19.60 5.09 5.86
N SER A 140 -19.28 6.36 6.17
CA SER A 140 -19.96 7.12 7.23
C SER A 140 -21.44 7.35 6.91
N LEU A 141 -21.76 7.73 5.66
CA LEU A 141 -23.15 7.89 5.23
C LEU A 141 -23.91 6.55 5.20
N ALA A 142 -23.25 5.46 4.86
CA ALA A 142 -23.81 4.12 4.94
C ALA A 142 -24.16 3.72 6.38
N ALA A 143 -23.31 4.07 7.36
CA ALA A 143 -23.61 3.89 8.77
C ALA A 143 -24.87 4.70 9.20
N ALA A 144 -25.02 5.96 8.72
CA ALA A 144 -26.24 6.74 8.92
C ALA A 144 -27.46 6.03 8.34
N ALA A 145 -27.36 5.51 7.11
CA ALA A 145 -28.44 4.73 6.50
C ALA A 145 -28.81 3.50 7.32
N GLY A 146 -27.84 2.79 7.91
CA GLY A 146 -28.07 1.67 8.81
C GLY A 146 -28.88 2.05 10.04
N VAL A 147 -28.59 3.19 10.68
CA VAL A 147 -29.38 3.72 11.80
C VAL A 147 -30.82 4.01 11.37
N THR A 148 -31.00 4.64 10.21
CA THR A 148 -32.30 5.08 9.71
C THR A 148 -33.20 3.94 9.23
N ILE A 149 -32.62 2.84 8.73
CA ILE A 149 -33.36 1.63 8.35
C ILE A 149 -34.13 1.06 9.58
N VAL A 150 -33.49 1.08 10.75
CA VAL A 150 -34.08 0.55 11.99
C VAL A 150 -34.99 1.56 12.66
N ARG A 151 -34.59 2.83 12.68
CA ARG A 151 -35.37 3.93 13.28
C ARG A 151 -35.49 5.10 12.31
N PRO A 152 -36.49 5.09 11.41
CA PRO A 152 -36.63 6.10 10.34
C PRO A 152 -36.72 7.54 10.84
N HIS A 153 -37.32 7.80 11.99
CA HIS A 153 -37.44 9.15 12.57
C HIS A 153 -36.06 9.77 12.93
N LEU A 154 -34.98 8.96 13.01
CA LEU A 154 -33.63 9.44 13.32
C LEU A 154 -32.86 9.91 12.07
N TRP A 155 -33.47 9.92 10.89
CA TRP A 155 -32.73 10.18 9.64
C TRP A 155 -31.97 11.50 9.64
N ILE A 156 -32.62 12.61 10.06
CA ILE A 156 -31.94 13.93 10.10
C ILE A 156 -30.77 13.90 11.07
N TRP A 157 -30.97 13.36 12.28
CA TRP A 157 -29.97 13.30 13.34
C TRP A 157 -28.78 12.44 12.92
N ALA A 158 -29.03 11.27 12.35
CA ALA A 158 -28.00 10.33 11.93
C ALA A 158 -27.18 10.87 10.75
N PHE A 159 -27.83 11.39 9.70
CA PHE A 159 -27.10 11.92 8.55
C PHE A 159 -26.31 13.18 8.89
N LEU A 160 -26.85 14.07 9.72
CA LEU A 160 -26.13 15.28 10.12
C LEU A 160 -24.91 14.95 11.01
N ALA A 161 -25.08 14.09 12.02
CA ALA A 161 -23.98 13.67 12.88
C ALA A 161 -22.87 12.96 12.08
N MET A 162 -23.25 12.06 11.15
CA MET A 162 -22.29 11.34 10.32
C MET A 162 -21.63 12.23 9.28
N ALA A 163 -22.32 13.24 8.76
CA ALA A 163 -21.72 14.22 7.86
C ALA A 163 -20.67 15.09 8.58
N VAL A 164 -20.98 15.54 9.80
CA VAL A 164 -20.01 16.29 10.64
C VAL A 164 -18.81 15.39 10.97
N PHE A 165 -19.03 14.17 11.43
CA PHE A 165 -17.97 13.20 11.71
C PHE A 165 -17.10 12.93 10.48
N ALA A 166 -17.70 12.69 9.31
CA ALA A 166 -16.95 12.46 8.07
C ALA A 166 -16.08 13.67 7.69
N ALA A 167 -16.64 14.89 7.80
CA ALA A 167 -15.90 16.12 7.53
C ALA A 167 -14.70 16.28 8.49
N VAL A 168 -14.90 16.05 9.78
CA VAL A 168 -13.84 16.13 10.80
C VAL A 168 -12.75 15.09 10.55
N ASN A 169 -13.14 13.85 10.23
CA ASN A 169 -12.20 12.77 9.91
C ASN A 169 -11.37 13.09 8.66
N VAL A 170 -11.99 13.65 7.61
CA VAL A 170 -11.27 14.11 6.42
C VAL A 170 -10.29 15.24 6.77
N MET A 171 -10.70 16.23 7.60
CA MET A 171 -9.80 17.32 8.01
C MET A 171 -8.62 16.78 8.84
N PHE A 172 -8.86 15.86 9.76
CA PHE A 172 -7.82 15.17 10.52
C PHE A 172 -6.82 14.49 9.59
N THR A 173 -7.31 13.70 8.65
CA THR A 173 -6.48 13.01 7.65
C THR A 173 -5.64 14.00 6.85
N ARG A 174 -6.23 15.10 6.39
CA ARG A 174 -5.50 16.15 5.64
C ARG A 174 -4.42 16.82 6.48
N MET A 175 -4.72 17.10 7.73
CA MET A 175 -3.76 17.66 8.68
C MET A 175 -2.59 16.69 8.89
N VAL A 176 -2.86 15.45 9.28
CA VAL A 176 -1.82 14.46 9.60
C VAL A 176 -0.91 14.22 8.39
N PHE A 177 -1.49 13.97 7.20
CA PHE A 177 -0.67 13.68 6.01
C PHE A 177 0.17 14.87 5.56
N SER A 178 -0.29 16.11 5.75
CA SER A 178 0.53 17.29 5.42
C SER A 178 1.77 17.41 6.31
N TRP A 179 1.71 16.96 7.55
CA TRP A 179 2.85 16.92 8.48
C TRP A 179 3.71 15.66 8.27
N VAL A 180 3.07 14.53 8.04
CA VAL A 180 3.77 13.27 7.74
C VAL A 180 4.64 13.41 6.49
N ASP A 181 4.15 14.05 5.43
CA ASP A 181 4.94 14.33 4.22
C ASP A 181 6.23 15.10 4.53
N ARG A 182 6.17 16.06 5.44
CA ARG A 182 7.36 16.80 5.90
C ARG A 182 8.32 15.92 6.70
N TRP A 183 7.80 15.20 7.70
CA TRP A 183 8.63 14.33 8.54
C TRP A 183 9.29 13.23 7.72
N LEU A 184 8.57 12.70 6.74
CA LEU A 184 9.09 11.67 5.84
C LEU A 184 10.04 12.23 4.76
N SER A 185 10.33 13.53 4.73
CA SER A 185 11.33 14.10 3.82
C SER A 185 12.74 13.58 4.10
N THR A 186 13.06 13.26 5.36
CA THR A 186 14.36 12.69 5.74
C THR A 186 14.32 11.16 5.74
N ARG A 187 15.44 10.53 5.35
CA ARG A 187 15.55 9.06 5.31
C ARG A 187 15.33 8.42 6.67
N ARG A 188 15.96 8.98 7.73
CA ARG A 188 15.85 8.44 9.11
C ARG A 188 14.41 8.49 9.63
N ALA A 189 13.70 9.61 9.38
CA ALA A 189 12.31 9.72 9.79
C ALA A 189 11.41 8.73 9.06
N ARG A 190 11.64 8.47 7.78
CA ARG A 190 10.92 7.42 7.02
C ARG A 190 11.15 6.04 7.60
N GLU A 191 12.40 5.70 7.88
CA GLU A 191 12.75 4.40 8.47
C GLU A 191 12.08 4.24 9.85
N ALA A 192 12.15 5.27 10.71
CA ALA A 192 11.51 5.27 12.03
C ALA A 192 9.97 5.18 11.94
N PHE A 193 9.35 5.92 11.02
CA PHE A 193 7.90 5.89 10.82
C PHE A 193 7.41 4.54 10.29
N THR A 194 8.13 3.95 9.33
CA THR A 194 7.83 2.62 8.82
C THR A 194 7.97 1.56 9.92
N ALA A 195 9.03 1.65 10.73
CA ALA A 195 9.23 0.79 11.88
C ALA A 195 8.12 0.95 12.93
N LEU A 196 7.67 2.18 13.18
CA LEU A 196 6.56 2.46 14.10
C LEU A 196 5.25 1.86 13.60
N ILE A 197 4.89 2.06 12.32
CA ILE A 197 3.68 1.46 11.73
C ILE A 197 3.75 -0.06 11.84
N PHE A 198 4.90 -0.64 11.51
CA PHE A 198 5.13 -2.07 11.63
C PHE A 198 4.93 -2.56 13.07
N LEU A 199 5.56 -1.88 14.04
CA LEU A 199 5.47 -2.22 15.46
C LEU A 199 4.04 -2.10 15.99
N VAL A 200 3.32 -1.04 15.63
CA VAL A 200 1.90 -0.84 16.00
C VAL A 200 1.02 -1.92 15.37
N SER A 201 1.21 -2.20 14.07
CA SER A 201 0.45 -3.23 13.37
C SER A 201 0.71 -4.61 13.94
N MET A 202 1.98 -4.95 14.16
CA MET A 202 2.39 -6.22 14.76
C MET A 202 1.92 -6.32 16.22
N GLY A 203 2.05 -5.25 17.00
CA GLY A 203 1.55 -5.19 18.37
C GLY A 203 0.05 -5.41 18.46
N ALA A 204 -0.74 -4.76 17.61
CA ALA A 204 -2.17 -4.96 17.53
C ALA A 204 -2.53 -6.41 17.17
N GLN A 205 -1.77 -7.05 16.27
CA GLN A 205 -1.98 -8.44 15.90
C GLN A 205 -1.56 -9.42 17.00
N CYS A 206 -0.44 -9.16 17.69
CA CYS A 206 -0.03 -9.93 18.85
C CYS A 206 -1.08 -9.85 19.97
N LEU A 207 -1.62 -8.66 20.23
CA LEU A 207 -2.71 -8.49 21.20
C LEU A 207 -3.97 -9.26 20.77
N ASN A 208 -4.34 -9.17 19.48
CA ASN A 208 -5.45 -9.94 18.97
C ASN A 208 -5.21 -11.45 19.11
N PHE A 209 -4.00 -11.93 18.81
CA PHE A 209 -3.63 -13.33 18.99
C PHE A 209 -3.70 -13.76 20.46
N LEU A 210 -3.17 -12.95 21.37
CA LEU A 210 -3.11 -13.27 22.80
C LEU A 210 -4.48 -13.21 23.49
N TYR A 211 -5.33 -12.27 23.09
CA TYR A 211 -6.59 -11.99 23.80
C TYR A 211 -7.85 -12.45 23.08
N ASN A 212 -7.77 -12.88 21.83
CA ASN A 212 -8.94 -13.34 21.09
C ASN A 212 -9.25 -14.80 21.45
N PRO A 213 -10.42 -15.10 22.07
CA PRO A 213 -10.81 -16.44 22.50
C PRO A 213 -10.84 -17.45 21.36
N ALA A 214 -11.09 -16.99 20.12
CA ALA A 214 -11.11 -17.84 18.93
C ALA A 214 -9.77 -18.57 18.66
N TYR A 215 -8.66 -18.07 19.20
CA TYR A 215 -7.34 -18.70 19.01
C TYR A 215 -7.01 -19.78 20.04
N HIS A 216 -7.66 -19.76 21.21
CA HIS A 216 -7.20 -20.58 22.32
C HIS A 216 -8.14 -21.72 22.72
N ASN A 217 -9.31 -21.89 22.08
CA ASN A 217 -10.36 -22.85 22.47
C ASN A 217 -10.66 -22.84 24.00
N LYS A 218 -10.25 -21.79 24.69
CA LYS A 218 -10.47 -21.62 26.12
C LYS A 218 -11.71 -20.74 26.32
N HIS A 219 -12.54 -21.11 27.26
CA HIS A 219 -13.54 -20.20 27.79
C HIS A 219 -12.86 -18.90 28.19
N VAL A 220 -13.40 -17.78 27.67
CA VAL A 220 -12.88 -16.45 27.99
C VAL A 220 -12.82 -16.34 29.51
N ASP A 221 -11.62 -16.15 30.05
CA ASP A 221 -11.50 -15.91 31.49
C ASP A 221 -12.22 -14.58 31.80
N LEU A 222 -13.34 -14.70 32.49
CA LEU A 222 -14.17 -13.56 32.92
C LEU A 222 -13.36 -12.51 33.68
N LYS A 223 -12.27 -12.91 34.34
CA LYS A 223 -11.35 -11.99 35.02
C LYS A 223 -10.60 -11.11 34.03
N THR A 224 -10.15 -11.67 32.92
CA THR A 224 -9.45 -10.91 31.85
C THR A 224 -10.41 -9.94 31.16
N VAL A 225 -11.65 -10.36 30.87
CA VAL A 225 -12.69 -9.48 30.32
C VAL A 225 -13.00 -8.32 31.26
N ARG A 226 -13.20 -8.61 32.57
CA ARG A 226 -13.45 -7.58 33.59
C ARG A 226 -12.26 -6.60 33.71
N LYS A 227 -11.03 -7.09 33.64
CA LYS A 227 -9.83 -6.25 33.68
C LYS A 227 -9.72 -5.33 32.47
N VAL A 228 -10.01 -5.83 31.28
CA VAL A 228 -10.07 -5.03 30.05
C VAL A 228 -11.20 -4.01 30.14
N GLN A 229 -12.39 -4.41 30.57
CA GLN A 229 -13.53 -3.49 30.76
C GLN A 229 -13.23 -2.40 31.79
N ALA A 230 -12.58 -2.75 32.91
CA ALA A 230 -12.16 -1.78 33.94
C ALA A 230 -11.11 -0.79 33.40
N THR A 231 -10.22 -1.26 32.52
CA THR A 231 -9.23 -0.38 31.86
C THR A 231 -9.91 0.57 30.86
N ILE A 232 -10.83 0.06 30.06
CA ILE A 232 -11.63 0.88 29.12
C ILE A 232 -12.44 1.92 29.89
N ALA A 233 -13.10 1.54 30.99
CA ALA A 233 -13.86 2.47 31.83
C ALA A 233 -13.01 3.60 32.41
N LYS A 234 -11.75 3.35 32.72
CA LYS A 234 -10.82 4.41 33.18
C LYS A 234 -10.42 5.39 32.07
N THR A 235 -10.39 4.93 30.81
CA THR A 235 -10.03 5.76 29.66
C THR A 235 -11.25 6.46 29.03
N GLU A 236 -12.44 5.99 29.32
CA GLU A 236 -13.70 6.50 28.76
C GLU A 236 -13.88 8.02 28.89
N PRO A 237 -13.60 8.68 30.04
CA PRO A 237 -13.74 10.13 30.17
C PRO A 237 -12.90 10.92 29.17
N TYR A 238 -11.70 10.43 28.85
CA TYR A 238 -10.79 11.07 27.88
C TYR A 238 -11.24 10.83 26.45
N LEU A 239 -11.88 9.70 26.17
CA LEU A 239 -12.38 9.37 24.84
C LEU A 239 -13.64 10.17 24.47
N ARG A 240 -14.46 10.53 25.43
CA ARG A 240 -15.74 11.24 25.23
C ARG A 240 -15.61 12.56 24.47
N VAL A 241 -14.45 13.22 24.53
CA VAL A 241 -14.20 14.50 23.85
C VAL A 241 -13.70 14.30 22.42
N LEU A 242 -13.40 13.06 22.01
CA LEU A 242 -12.86 12.77 20.68
C LEU A 242 -13.97 12.64 19.62
N PRO A 243 -13.69 13.01 18.36
CA PRO A 243 -14.70 13.05 17.30
C PRO A 243 -15.52 11.76 17.11
N PRO A 244 -14.97 10.53 17.20
CA PRO A 244 -15.81 9.32 17.09
C PRO A 244 -16.83 9.17 18.21
N GLU A 245 -16.47 9.48 19.46
CA GLU A 245 -17.41 9.43 20.59
C GLU A 245 -18.45 10.55 20.52
N LEU A 246 -18.05 11.75 20.13
CA LEU A 246 -18.98 12.86 19.91
C LEU A 246 -20.00 12.56 18.82
N GLY A 247 -19.60 11.90 17.72
CA GLY A 247 -20.53 11.44 16.69
C GLY A 247 -21.54 10.41 17.21
N GLY A 248 -21.08 9.47 18.04
CA GLY A 248 -21.95 8.51 18.73
C GLY A 248 -22.90 9.19 19.72
N ALA A 249 -22.38 10.12 20.55
CA ALA A 249 -23.16 10.89 21.52
C ALA A 249 -24.25 11.73 20.83
N ALA A 250 -23.93 12.34 19.68
CA ALA A 250 -24.93 13.07 18.89
C ALA A 250 -26.10 12.17 18.47
N ILE A 251 -25.84 10.93 18.01
CA ILE A 251 -26.90 9.99 17.63
C ILE A 251 -27.72 9.55 18.84
N VAL A 252 -27.08 9.33 19.99
CA VAL A 252 -27.76 9.00 21.26
C VAL A 252 -28.64 10.16 21.70
N ALA A 253 -28.17 11.40 21.63
CA ALA A 253 -28.96 12.59 21.95
C ALA A 253 -30.18 12.73 21.01
N GLY A 254 -29.96 12.54 19.70
CA GLY A 254 -31.06 12.50 18.73
C GLY A 254 -32.11 11.41 19.03
N ALA A 255 -31.65 10.21 19.44
CA ALA A 255 -32.54 9.10 19.80
C ALA A 255 -33.37 9.38 21.08
N ARG A 256 -32.88 10.25 21.96
CA ARG A 256 -33.59 10.71 23.17
C ARG A 256 -34.46 11.95 22.92
N GLY A 257 -34.37 12.56 21.73
CA GLY A 257 -35.04 13.82 21.42
C GLY A 257 -34.41 15.04 22.05
N ASP A 258 -33.17 14.90 22.59
CA ASP A 258 -32.42 15.99 23.21
C ASP A 258 -31.67 16.79 22.15
N GLY A 259 -32.34 17.81 21.61
CA GLY A 259 -31.77 18.69 20.58
C GLY A 259 -30.57 19.53 21.09
N ALA A 260 -30.56 19.91 22.38
CA ALA A 260 -29.47 20.69 22.94
C ALA A 260 -28.16 19.87 23.01
N ALA A 261 -28.22 18.67 23.58
CA ALA A 261 -27.08 17.76 23.63
C ALA A 261 -26.60 17.34 22.23
N PHE A 262 -27.51 17.20 21.25
CA PHE A 262 -27.16 16.94 19.86
C PHE A 262 -26.33 18.08 19.25
N VAL A 263 -26.81 19.33 19.42
CA VAL A 263 -26.10 20.51 18.89
C VAL A 263 -24.74 20.66 19.57
N GLU A 264 -24.69 20.51 20.90
CA GLU A 264 -23.44 20.56 21.66
C GLU A 264 -22.41 19.56 21.12
N ALA A 265 -22.75 18.29 20.98
CA ALA A 265 -21.86 17.26 20.48
C ALA A 265 -21.35 17.57 19.06
N ASN A 266 -22.22 18.06 18.17
CA ASN A 266 -21.83 18.44 16.81
C ASN A 266 -20.96 19.71 16.77
N VAL A 267 -21.23 20.70 17.63
CA VAL A 267 -20.43 21.94 17.75
C VAL A 267 -19.03 21.61 18.24
N VAL A 268 -18.89 20.80 19.29
CA VAL A 268 -17.58 20.36 19.80
C VAL A 268 -16.85 19.54 18.73
N SER A 269 -17.54 18.67 18.00
CA SER A 269 -16.97 17.92 16.90
C SER A 269 -16.48 18.85 15.76
N ALA A 270 -17.29 19.86 15.40
CA ALA A 270 -16.92 20.87 14.39
C ALA A 270 -15.73 21.76 14.86
N ALA A 271 -15.61 22.01 16.16
CA ALA A 271 -14.46 22.72 16.73
C ALA A 271 -13.16 21.93 16.51
N TRP A 272 -13.18 20.59 16.67
CA TRP A 272 -12.06 19.72 16.27
C TRP A 272 -11.74 19.85 14.78
N GLY A 273 -12.75 19.81 13.92
CA GLY A 273 -12.56 20.00 12.47
C GLY A 273 -11.91 21.34 12.13
N THR A 274 -12.33 22.41 12.82
CA THR A 274 -11.76 23.75 12.67
C THR A 274 -10.31 23.81 13.14
N LEU A 275 -10.00 23.17 14.28
CA LEU A 275 -8.63 23.05 14.78
C LEU A 275 -7.73 22.31 13.77
N PHE A 276 -8.19 21.18 13.23
CA PHE A 276 -7.44 20.42 12.23
C PHE A 276 -7.22 21.21 10.94
N LEU A 277 -8.24 21.94 10.49
CA LEU A 277 -8.14 22.83 9.34
C LEU A 277 -7.15 23.98 9.60
N PHE A 278 -7.15 24.56 10.78
CA PHE A 278 -6.21 25.61 11.18
C PHE A 278 -4.76 25.10 11.16
N VAL A 279 -4.50 23.95 11.78
CA VAL A 279 -3.16 23.35 11.79
C VAL A 279 -2.71 22.97 10.36
N PHE A 280 -3.63 22.48 9.53
CA PHE A 280 -3.37 22.24 8.11
C PHE A 280 -3.02 23.55 7.37
N ALA A 281 -3.77 24.63 7.59
CA ALA A 281 -3.53 25.92 6.95
C ALA A 281 -2.18 26.54 7.37
N LEU A 282 -1.81 26.41 8.64
CA LEU A 282 -0.47 26.82 9.13
C LEU A 282 0.62 26.06 8.35
N ARG A 283 0.46 24.77 8.17
CA ARG A 283 1.42 23.95 7.41
C ARG A 283 1.50 24.37 5.95
N MET A 284 0.36 24.63 5.30
CA MET A 284 0.34 25.10 3.92
C MET A 284 0.99 26.47 3.75
N ARG A 285 0.86 27.35 4.76
CA ARG A 285 1.53 28.66 4.76
C ARG A 285 3.05 28.53 4.82
N THR A 286 3.58 27.62 5.64
CA THR A 286 5.03 27.38 5.73
C THR A 286 5.57 26.73 4.47
N GLU A 287 4.84 25.77 3.89
CA GLU A 287 5.17 25.13 2.61
C GLU A 287 5.21 26.16 1.46
N TYR A 288 4.22 27.03 1.39
CA TYR A 288 4.15 28.10 0.39
C TYR A 288 5.31 29.09 0.49
N ARG A 289 5.81 29.36 1.71
CA ARG A 289 6.98 30.23 1.94
C ARG A 289 8.32 29.57 1.56
N GLY A 290 8.32 28.33 1.13
CA GLY A 290 9.50 27.65 0.62
C GLY A 290 10.35 26.92 1.66
N GLU A 291 9.85 26.67 2.88
CA GLU A 291 10.60 25.90 3.89
C GLU A 291 11.13 24.57 3.38
N ASN A 292 10.37 23.87 2.56
CA ASN A 292 10.81 22.59 1.99
C ASN A 292 11.99 22.72 1.01
N LEU A 293 12.19 23.89 0.41
CA LEU A 293 13.32 24.18 -0.48
C LEU A 293 14.60 24.48 0.30
N SER A 294 14.48 25.13 1.47
CA SER A 294 15.62 25.43 2.33
C SER A 294 16.22 24.19 2.97
N ASP A 295 15.38 23.22 3.36
CA ASP A 295 15.84 21.95 3.94
C ASP A 295 16.61 21.09 2.92
N ALA A 296 16.18 21.08 1.65
CA ALA A 296 16.90 20.42 0.57
C ALA A 296 18.26 21.09 0.30
N ALA A 297 18.33 22.42 0.33
CA ALA A 297 19.57 23.16 0.16
C ALA A 297 20.54 22.96 1.34
N ASN A 298 20.02 22.86 2.57
CA ASN A 298 20.83 22.59 3.76
C ASN A 298 21.31 21.14 3.81
N ALA A 299 20.52 20.16 3.33
CA ALA A 299 20.97 18.78 3.20
C ALA A 299 22.14 18.63 2.22
N VAL A 300 22.18 19.43 1.17
CA VAL A 300 23.32 19.48 0.23
C VAL A 300 24.55 20.15 0.87
N LYS A 301 24.35 21.16 1.74
CA LYS A 301 25.48 21.83 2.43
C LYS A 301 26.09 21.00 3.55
N THR A 302 25.35 20.06 4.16
CA THR A 302 25.86 19.19 5.23
C THR A 302 26.61 17.95 4.72
N THR A 303 26.58 17.66 3.44
CA THR A 303 27.58 16.77 2.84
C THR A 303 28.92 17.53 2.85
N LYS A 304 29.74 17.28 3.88
CA LYS A 304 31.13 17.74 3.89
C LYS A 304 31.72 17.44 2.53
N PRO A 305 32.37 18.41 1.86
CA PRO A 305 33.05 18.08 0.64
C PRO A 305 34.04 16.97 0.99
N VAL A 306 33.86 15.80 0.41
CA VAL A 306 34.88 14.77 0.41
C VAL A 306 36.08 15.49 -0.23
N LYS A 307 37.14 15.73 0.55
CA LYS A 307 38.41 16.18 0.00
C LYS A 307 38.81 15.13 -1.03
N HIS A 308 38.41 15.37 -2.27
CA HIS A 308 39.03 14.68 -3.38
C HIS A 308 40.48 15.19 -3.41
N GLU A 309 41.35 14.40 -2.88
CA GLU A 309 42.75 14.49 -3.25
C GLU A 309 42.77 14.40 -4.78
N VAL A 310 43.09 15.53 -5.41
CA VAL A 310 43.11 15.63 -6.86
C VAL A 310 44.32 14.82 -7.33
N VAL A 311 44.11 13.52 -7.48
CA VAL A 311 45.01 12.70 -8.27
C VAL A 311 44.80 13.15 -9.72
N HIS A 312 45.83 13.82 -10.28
CA HIS A 312 45.87 14.32 -11.66
C HIS A 312 45.87 13.18 -12.72
N ALA A 313 45.09 12.13 -12.50
CA ALA A 313 44.80 11.15 -13.54
C ALA A 313 43.49 11.54 -14.24
N SER A 314 43.50 11.63 -15.55
CA SER A 314 42.31 11.99 -16.31
C SER A 314 41.18 11.03 -15.96
N PRO A 315 39.92 11.53 -15.78
CA PRO A 315 38.77 10.69 -15.44
C PRO A 315 38.55 9.50 -16.39
N VAL A 316 39.01 9.65 -17.64
CA VAL A 316 38.96 8.61 -18.68
C VAL A 316 39.99 7.50 -18.42
N ALA A 317 41.16 7.83 -17.86
CA ALA A 317 42.19 6.84 -17.54
C ALA A 317 41.81 6.01 -16.32
N ILE A 318 41.21 6.65 -15.28
CA ILE A 318 40.69 5.95 -14.08
C ILE A 318 39.52 5.04 -14.46
N ALA A 319 38.58 5.52 -15.31
CA ALA A 319 37.50 4.72 -15.81
C ALA A 319 37.98 3.53 -16.67
N ARG A 320 38.98 3.73 -17.52
CA ARG A 320 39.58 2.63 -18.31
C ARG A 320 40.32 1.61 -17.44
N GLN A 321 41.06 2.04 -16.43
CA GLN A 321 41.76 1.13 -15.53
C GLN A 321 40.80 0.32 -14.64
N SER A 322 39.75 0.97 -14.09
CA SER A 322 38.75 0.29 -13.28
C SER A 322 37.86 -0.65 -14.11
N VAL A 323 37.53 -0.27 -15.36
CA VAL A 323 36.77 -1.13 -16.27
C VAL A 323 37.66 -2.29 -16.77
N GLY A 324 38.93 -2.07 -17.06
CA GLY A 324 39.85 -3.13 -17.46
C GLY A 324 40.13 -4.14 -16.35
N GLN A 325 40.31 -3.68 -15.11
CA GLN A 325 40.48 -4.55 -13.94
C GLN A 325 39.16 -5.30 -13.56
N ALA A 326 38.01 -4.64 -13.64
CA ALA A 326 36.74 -5.29 -13.45
C ALA A 326 36.40 -6.29 -14.56
N ALA A 327 36.72 -5.97 -15.82
CA ALA A 327 36.49 -6.88 -16.94
C ALA A 327 37.38 -8.14 -16.87
N GLY A 328 38.58 -8.02 -16.30
CA GLY A 328 39.47 -9.16 -16.07
C GLY A 328 39.08 -10.06 -14.91
N GLN A 329 38.22 -9.58 -14.00
CA GLN A 329 37.73 -10.33 -12.83
C GLN A 329 36.38 -11.03 -13.07
N ILE A 330 35.63 -10.67 -14.11
CA ILE A 330 34.35 -11.32 -14.47
C ILE A 330 34.68 -12.50 -15.41
N SER A 331 35.29 -13.53 -14.87
CA SER A 331 35.75 -14.66 -15.71
C SER A 331 34.93 -15.95 -15.51
N ALA A 332 34.07 -16.04 -14.50
CA ALA A 332 33.26 -17.21 -14.26
C ALA A 332 31.79 -17.00 -14.63
N PRO A 333 31.15 -17.96 -15.31
CA PRO A 333 29.69 -17.95 -15.48
C PRO A 333 29.02 -17.90 -14.09
N GLY A 334 28.27 -16.84 -13.82
CA GLY A 334 27.58 -16.67 -12.54
C GLY A 334 28.09 -15.50 -11.70
N ASP A 335 29.25 -14.91 -11.99
CA ASP A 335 29.75 -13.73 -11.26
C ASP A 335 28.83 -12.51 -11.46
N VAL A 336 28.31 -12.33 -12.67
CA VAL A 336 27.29 -11.31 -12.98
C VAL A 336 26.03 -11.54 -12.16
N VAL A 337 25.56 -12.77 -12.08
CA VAL A 337 24.35 -13.16 -11.32
C VAL A 337 24.54 -12.83 -9.84
N ARG A 338 25.70 -13.17 -9.26
CA ARG A 338 26.03 -12.88 -7.85
C ARG A 338 26.14 -11.38 -7.59
N ALA A 339 26.83 -10.65 -8.46
CA ALA A 339 27.00 -9.21 -8.33
C ALA A 339 25.65 -8.47 -8.39
N VAL A 340 24.79 -8.85 -9.33
CA VAL A 340 23.43 -8.30 -9.44
C VAL A 340 22.59 -8.67 -8.23
N ALA A 341 22.58 -9.92 -7.79
CA ALA A 341 21.83 -10.35 -6.61
C ALA A 341 22.29 -9.60 -5.34
N ALA A 342 23.60 -9.43 -5.14
CA ALA A 342 24.16 -8.66 -4.03
C ALA A 342 23.75 -7.17 -4.10
N LYS A 343 23.77 -6.57 -5.28
CA LYS A 343 23.31 -5.20 -5.50
C LYS A 343 21.82 -5.05 -5.15
N GLU A 344 20.97 -5.95 -5.63
CA GLU A 344 19.52 -5.93 -5.33
C GLU A 344 19.25 -6.09 -3.84
N LEU A 345 20.01 -6.96 -3.14
CA LEU A 345 19.90 -7.12 -1.69
C LEU A 345 20.27 -5.82 -0.95
N LEU A 346 21.30 -5.10 -1.42
CA LEU A 346 21.65 -3.79 -0.87
C LEU A 346 20.53 -2.76 -1.12
N TYR A 347 19.90 -2.79 -2.30
CA TYR A 347 18.75 -1.93 -2.61
C TYR A 347 17.56 -2.23 -1.71
N LEU A 348 17.26 -3.50 -1.49
CA LEU A 348 16.19 -3.93 -0.57
C LEU A 348 16.46 -3.39 0.85
N ARG A 349 17.68 -3.58 1.38
CA ARG A 349 18.06 -3.07 2.70
C ARG A 349 17.96 -1.54 2.82
N ARG A 350 18.14 -0.83 1.70
CA ARG A 350 18.06 0.64 1.66
C ARG A 350 16.65 1.17 1.39
N ASN A 351 15.71 0.32 0.97
CA ASN A 351 14.36 0.69 0.63
C ASN A 351 13.35 0.03 1.57
N THR A 352 13.05 0.72 2.67
CA THR A 352 12.10 0.26 3.70
C THR A 352 10.69 0.00 3.16
N GLY A 353 10.27 0.73 2.11
CA GLY A 353 8.95 0.54 1.51
C GLY A 353 8.78 -0.83 0.83
N LEU A 354 9.83 -1.36 0.19
CA LEU A 354 9.81 -2.72 -0.38
C LEU A 354 9.81 -3.78 0.72
N PHE A 355 10.60 -3.56 1.77
CA PHE A 355 10.68 -4.47 2.91
C PHE A 355 9.32 -4.58 3.63
N TYR A 356 8.61 -3.44 3.77
CA TYR A 356 7.24 -3.43 4.30
C TYR A 356 6.27 -4.25 3.43
N GLY A 357 6.37 -4.13 2.10
CA GLY A 357 5.57 -4.92 1.16
C GLY A 357 5.75 -6.44 1.32
N LEU A 358 6.96 -6.89 1.66
CA LEU A 358 7.27 -8.30 1.94
C LEU A 358 6.70 -8.78 3.28
N ILE A 359 6.70 -7.94 4.31
CA ILE A 359 6.28 -8.36 5.65
C ILE A 359 4.74 -8.33 5.82
N MET A 360 4.04 -7.43 5.12
CA MET A 360 2.58 -7.31 5.25
C MET A 360 1.80 -8.60 4.98
N PRO A 361 2.11 -9.40 3.94
CA PRO A 361 1.46 -10.69 3.75
C PRO A 361 1.65 -11.64 4.94
N LEU A 362 2.84 -11.68 5.54
CA LEU A 362 3.12 -12.51 6.71
C LEU A 362 2.26 -12.10 7.93
N ILE A 363 2.13 -10.80 8.16
CA ILE A 363 1.27 -10.28 9.23
C ILE A 363 -0.18 -10.70 8.99
N MET A 364 -0.67 -10.57 7.77
CA MET A 364 -2.04 -10.96 7.42
C MET A 364 -2.27 -12.47 7.57
N VAL A 365 -1.31 -13.30 7.17
CA VAL A 365 -1.39 -14.74 7.39
C VAL A 365 -1.44 -15.06 8.89
N LEU A 366 -0.63 -14.38 9.70
CA LEU A 366 -0.66 -14.53 11.16
C LEU A 366 -2.02 -14.15 11.76
N VAL A 367 -2.64 -13.06 11.28
CA VAL A 367 -3.97 -12.60 11.71
C VAL A 367 -5.04 -13.64 11.42
N PHE A 368 -5.00 -14.24 10.24
CA PHE A 368 -6.03 -15.19 9.81
C PHE A 368 -5.76 -16.62 10.27
N ALA A 369 -4.51 -16.97 10.60
CA ALA A 369 -4.12 -18.32 10.98
C ALA A 369 -4.96 -18.87 12.14
N GLY A 370 -5.23 -18.06 13.16
CA GLY A 370 -6.04 -18.48 14.29
C GLY A 370 -7.52 -18.71 13.97
N ARG A 371 -8.09 -17.92 13.05
CA ARG A 371 -9.47 -18.14 12.56
C ARG A 371 -9.57 -19.41 11.72
N TRP A 372 -8.52 -19.78 11.04
CA TRP A 372 -8.47 -21.01 10.26
C TRP A 372 -8.31 -22.24 11.15
N ALA A 373 -7.55 -22.13 12.23
CA ALA A 373 -7.38 -23.21 13.20
C ALA A 373 -8.69 -23.60 13.90
N SER A 374 -9.59 -22.65 14.13
CA SER A 374 -10.84 -22.87 14.87
C SER A 374 -12.02 -23.39 14.01
N ARG A 375 -11.91 -23.34 12.67
CA ARG A 375 -13.07 -23.53 11.77
C ARG A 375 -13.21 -24.90 11.10
N SER A 376 -12.48 -25.89 11.39
CA SER A 376 -12.65 -27.27 10.96
C SER A 376 -11.42 -27.96 10.40
N SER A 377 -11.32 -29.24 10.72
CA SER A 377 -10.24 -30.14 10.37
C SER A 377 -10.17 -30.53 8.88
N SER A 378 -11.22 -30.29 8.09
CA SER A 378 -11.32 -30.76 6.69
C SER A 378 -10.74 -29.80 5.64
N HIS A 379 -10.62 -28.49 5.92
CA HIS A 379 -10.20 -27.49 4.92
C HIS A 379 -8.76 -26.97 5.12
N GLY A 380 -8.00 -27.56 6.04
CA GLY A 380 -6.63 -27.12 6.34
C GLY A 380 -5.70 -27.05 5.11
N PRO A 381 -5.66 -28.07 4.25
CA PRO A 381 -4.78 -28.07 3.09
C PRO A 381 -5.10 -27.01 2.02
N THR A 382 -6.38 -26.70 1.79
CA THR A 382 -6.80 -25.66 0.83
C THR A 382 -6.46 -24.26 1.30
N ILE A 383 -6.57 -24.02 2.61
CA ILE A 383 -6.19 -22.77 3.26
C ILE A 383 -4.68 -22.51 3.13
N LEU A 384 -3.87 -23.56 3.23
CA LEU A 384 -2.42 -23.47 3.04
C LEU A 384 -2.05 -22.88 1.68
N MET A 385 -2.67 -23.39 0.60
CA MET A 385 -2.39 -22.90 -0.76
C MET A 385 -2.82 -21.43 -0.94
N GLY A 386 -3.95 -21.04 -0.36
CA GLY A 386 -4.40 -19.65 -0.36
C GLY A 386 -3.46 -18.71 0.41
N ALA A 387 -2.96 -19.16 1.57
CA ALA A 387 -2.01 -18.39 2.37
C ALA A 387 -0.67 -18.21 1.66
N LEU A 388 -0.15 -19.25 1.01
CA LEU A 388 1.07 -19.18 0.21
C LEU A 388 0.90 -18.28 -1.02
N ALA A 389 -0.24 -18.36 -1.72
CA ALA A 389 -0.55 -17.46 -2.83
C ALA A 389 -0.57 -16.00 -2.38
N TYR A 390 -1.14 -15.75 -1.21
CA TYR A 390 -1.18 -14.41 -0.65
C TYR A 390 0.22 -13.90 -0.27
N GLY A 391 1.07 -14.76 0.31
CA GLY A 391 2.47 -14.43 0.62
C GLY A 391 3.24 -13.99 -0.63
N LEU A 392 3.14 -14.74 -1.71
CA LEU A 392 3.83 -14.42 -2.97
C LEU A 392 3.45 -13.05 -3.57
N LEU A 393 2.34 -12.43 -3.14
CA LEU A 393 2.01 -11.04 -3.53
C LEU A 393 3.04 -10.01 -3.03
N GLY A 394 3.74 -10.31 -1.93
CA GLY A 394 4.81 -9.45 -1.40
C GLY A 394 6.00 -9.34 -2.35
N VAL A 395 6.32 -10.41 -3.05
CA VAL A 395 7.46 -10.50 -3.97
C VAL A 395 7.14 -9.96 -5.37
N PHE A 396 5.86 -9.84 -5.72
CA PHE A 396 5.39 -9.40 -7.03
C PHE A 396 6.04 -8.11 -7.55
N PRO A 397 6.20 -7.02 -6.78
CA PRO A 397 6.77 -5.77 -7.31
C PRO A 397 8.20 -5.94 -7.81
N MET A 398 8.95 -6.88 -7.21
CA MET A 398 10.33 -7.15 -7.57
C MET A 398 10.43 -7.93 -8.89
N SER A 399 9.51 -8.88 -9.15
CA SER A 399 9.52 -9.65 -10.39
C SER A 399 8.93 -8.89 -11.59
N PHE A 400 7.87 -8.11 -11.39
CA PHE A 400 7.17 -7.41 -12.48
C PHE A 400 7.69 -6.01 -12.79
N ASN A 401 8.59 -5.46 -11.95
CA ASN A 401 9.21 -4.16 -12.13
C ASN A 401 10.69 -4.18 -11.75
N SER A 402 11.42 -5.18 -12.21
CA SER A 402 12.81 -5.45 -11.84
C SER A 402 13.76 -4.29 -12.17
N PHE A 403 13.48 -3.48 -13.19
CA PHE A 403 14.27 -2.30 -13.55
C PHE A 403 13.80 -1.02 -12.87
N GLY A 404 12.69 -1.05 -12.15
CA GLY A 404 12.13 0.14 -11.52
C GLY A 404 13.06 0.82 -10.52
N LEU A 405 13.78 0.04 -9.72
CA LEU A 405 14.75 0.54 -8.74
C LEU A 405 16.06 1.03 -9.38
N ASP A 406 16.43 0.45 -10.52
CA ASP A 406 17.61 0.90 -11.26
C ASP A 406 17.37 2.27 -11.92
N GLY A 407 16.13 2.56 -12.29
CA GLY A 407 15.76 3.80 -12.96
C GLY A 407 16.63 4.03 -14.20
N THR A 408 17.20 5.23 -14.34
CA THR A 408 18.11 5.55 -15.46
C THR A 408 19.41 4.73 -15.45
N GLY A 409 19.79 4.16 -14.31
CA GLY A 409 20.97 3.28 -14.18
C GLY A 409 20.83 1.96 -14.95
N ALA A 410 19.60 1.56 -15.34
CA ALA A 410 19.38 0.37 -16.16
C ALA A 410 20.11 0.41 -17.51
N GLN A 411 20.46 1.61 -18.00
CA GLN A 411 21.25 1.80 -19.22
C GLN A 411 22.62 1.12 -19.13
N THR A 412 23.23 1.06 -17.95
CA THR A 412 24.56 0.46 -17.77
C THR A 412 24.62 -0.99 -18.19
N TYR A 413 23.52 -1.74 -18.06
CA TYR A 413 23.45 -3.15 -18.48
C TYR A 413 23.55 -3.34 -20.00
N PHE A 414 23.22 -2.31 -20.78
CA PHE A 414 23.29 -2.34 -22.24
C PHE A 414 24.61 -1.79 -22.79
N PHE A 415 25.35 -1.07 -21.96
CA PHE A 415 26.68 -0.53 -22.32
C PHE A 415 27.83 -1.41 -21.81
N THR A 416 27.54 -2.34 -20.91
CA THR A 416 28.55 -3.31 -20.40
C THR A 416 28.46 -4.62 -21.18
N PRO A 417 29.54 -5.40 -21.30
CA PRO A 417 29.57 -6.67 -22.01
C PRO A 417 28.93 -7.79 -21.20
N VAL A 418 27.79 -7.52 -20.58
CA VAL A 418 27.01 -8.51 -19.80
C VAL A 418 25.75 -8.91 -20.56
N ARG A 419 25.35 -10.17 -20.44
CA ARG A 419 24.11 -10.64 -21.03
C ARG A 419 22.92 -10.26 -20.15
N LEU A 420 21.87 -9.71 -20.76
CA LEU A 420 20.68 -9.29 -20.02
C LEU A 420 20.02 -10.46 -19.28
N ARG A 421 20.09 -11.66 -19.83
CA ARG A 421 19.61 -12.89 -19.17
C ARG A 421 20.31 -13.14 -17.83
N GLU A 422 21.62 -12.86 -17.70
CA GLU A 422 22.38 -13.03 -16.45
C GLU A 422 21.98 -11.99 -15.42
N VAL A 423 21.75 -10.76 -15.88
CA VAL A 423 21.20 -9.67 -15.02
C VAL A 423 19.84 -10.06 -14.48
N MET A 424 18.91 -10.53 -15.35
CA MET A 424 17.57 -10.94 -14.93
C MET A 424 17.62 -12.17 -14.00
N MET A 425 18.53 -13.10 -14.26
CA MET A 425 18.72 -14.27 -13.40
C MET A 425 19.19 -13.84 -12.00
N GLY A 426 20.12 -12.86 -11.88
CA GLY A 426 20.53 -12.31 -10.59
C GLY A 426 19.38 -11.66 -9.80
N LYS A 427 18.51 -10.91 -10.49
CA LYS A 427 17.30 -10.33 -9.90
C LYS A 427 16.30 -11.42 -9.46
N ASN A 428 16.10 -12.43 -10.29
CA ASN A 428 15.19 -13.56 -10.01
C ASN A 428 15.69 -14.42 -8.84
N VAL A 429 17.01 -14.62 -8.69
CA VAL A 429 17.60 -15.36 -7.55
C VAL A 429 17.25 -14.69 -6.22
N LEU A 430 17.33 -13.37 -6.14
CA LEU A 430 16.91 -12.65 -4.92
C LEU A 430 15.39 -12.81 -4.69
N CYS A 431 14.58 -12.65 -5.73
CA CYS A 431 13.14 -12.88 -5.67
C CYS A 431 12.80 -14.29 -5.14
N ALA A 432 13.49 -15.31 -5.66
CA ALA A 432 13.31 -16.70 -5.23
C ALA A 432 13.69 -16.90 -3.76
N GLY A 433 14.82 -16.33 -3.35
CA GLY A 433 15.26 -16.39 -1.95
C GLY A 433 14.26 -15.75 -0.98
N LEU A 434 13.69 -14.61 -1.34
CA LEU A 434 12.68 -13.92 -0.52
C LEU A 434 11.36 -14.71 -0.48
N ALA A 435 10.89 -15.22 -1.63
CA ALA A 435 9.70 -16.05 -1.69
C ALA A 435 9.85 -17.35 -0.88
N LEU A 436 11.03 -17.97 -0.89
CA LEU A 436 11.32 -19.12 -0.05
C LEU A 436 11.30 -18.77 1.43
N ALA A 437 11.90 -17.65 1.82
CA ALA A 437 11.89 -17.17 3.21
C ALA A 437 10.46 -16.88 3.70
N GLU A 438 9.63 -16.22 2.88
CA GLU A 438 8.20 -16.00 3.16
C GLU A 438 7.44 -17.33 3.28
N THR A 439 7.68 -18.26 2.38
CA THR A 439 7.06 -19.60 2.41
C THR A 439 7.40 -20.33 3.70
N ILE A 440 8.66 -20.35 4.10
CA ILE A 440 9.10 -20.98 5.36
C ILE A 440 8.40 -20.31 6.56
N ALA A 441 8.33 -18.98 6.57
CA ALA A 441 7.66 -18.25 7.65
C ALA A 441 6.15 -18.57 7.70
N ILE A 442 5.46 -18.61 6.55
CA ILE A 442 4.03 -18.98 6.47
C ILE A 442 3.82 -20.42 6.96
N LEU A 443 4.65 -21.36 6.51
CA LEU A 443 4.57 -22.76 6.96
C LEU A 443 4.80 -22.87 8.47
N ALA A 444 5.74 -22.13 9.03
CA ALA A 444 5.98 -22.09 10.47
C ALA A 444 4.76 -21.56 11.23
N ILE A 445 4.18 -20.43 10.78
CA ILE A 445 2.97 -19.84 11.39
C ILE A 445 1.80 -20.82 11.36
N LEU A 446 1.55 -21.44 10.21
CA LEU A 446 0.43 -22.37 10.03
C LEU A 446 0.65 -23.67 10.80
N SER A 447 1.88 -24.20 10.85
CA SER A 447 2.22 -25.42 11.62
C SER A 447 2.08 -25.21 13.14
N TYR A 448 2.26 -23.98 13.61
CA TYR A 448 2.04 -23.62 15.02
C TYR A 448 0.57 -23.44 15.34
N SER A 449 -0.21 -22.86 14.42
CA SER A 449 -1.59 -22.44 14.64
C SER A 449 -2.65 -23.47 14.27
N ALA A 450 -2.32 -24.47 13.43
CA ALA A 450 -3.25 -25.46 12.88
C ALA A 450 -2.71 -26.89 13.03
N ARG A 451 -3.54 -27.89 12.72
CA ARG A 451 -3.03 -29.27 12.56
C ARG A 451 -1.95 -29.30 11.48
N ARG A 452 -0.82 -29.91 11.83
CA ARG A 452 0.30 -30.07 10.88
C ARG A 452 -0.18 -30.80 9.61
N PRO A 453 -0.04 -30.22 8.42
CA PRO A 453 -0.34 -30.91 7.18
C PRO A 453 0.59 -32.12 7.03
N SER A 454 0.15 -33.13 6.27
CA SER A 454 0.99 -34.28 5.98
C SER A 454 2.24 -33.88 5.19
N THR A 455 3.29 -34.68 5.29
CA THR A 455 4.54 -34.44 4.55
C THR A 455 4.32 -34.36 3.03
N LEU A 456 3.39 -35.16 2.49
CA LEU A 456 3.04 -35.14 1.07
C LEU A 456 2.42 -33.79 0.66
N ILE A 457 1.52 -33.26 1.48
CA ILE A 457 0.90 -31.95 1.24
C ILE A 457 1.95 -30.83 1.34
N LEU A 458 2.88 -30.90 2.30
CA LEU A 458 3.98 -29.93 2.41
C LEU A 458 4.89 -29.94 1.20
N VAL A 459 5.30 -31.11 0.73
CA VAL A 459 6.11 -31.26 -0.49
C VAL A 459 5.35 -30.70 -1.70
N GLY A 460 4.07 -31.06 -1.83
CA GLY A 460 3.21 -30.54 -2.89
C GLY A 460 3.08 -29.01 -2.85
N ALA A 461 2.95 -28.43 -1.67
CA ALA A 461 2.87 -26.98 -1.47
C ALA A 461 4.18 -26.25 -1.87
N LEU A 462 5.33 -26.82 -1.55
CA LEU A 462 6.62 -26.29 -1.99
C LEU A 462 6.78 -26.36 -3.52
N LEU A 463 6.43 -27.48 -4.14
CA LEU A 463 6.45 -27.62 -5.59
C LEU A 463 5.48 -26.67 -6.28
N TRP A 464 4.28 -26.51 -5.74
CA TRP A 464 3.30 -25.53 -6.20
C TRP A 464 3.85 -24.10 -6.13
N MET A 465 4.51 -23.74 -5.01
CA MET A 465 5.15 -22.45 -4.83
C MET A 465 6.24 -22.21 -5.89
N ILE A 466 7.12 -23.18 -6.11
CA ILE A 466 8.17 -23.11 -7.14
C ILE A 466 7.56 -22.92 -8.52
N THR A 467 6.53 -23.70 -8.88
CA THR A 467 5.81 -23.57 -10.15
C THR A 467 5.27 -22.16 -10.33
N THR A 468 4.54 -21.67 -9.33
CA THR A 468 3.89 -20.35 -9.36
C THR A 468 4.92 -19.24 -9.47
N LEU A 469 6.02 -19.33 -8.73
CA LEU A 469 7.10 -18.36 -8.75
C LEU A 469 7.80 -18.32 -10.12
N LEU A 470 8.08 -19.45 -10.73
CA LEU A 470 8.69 -19.55 -12.07
C LEU A 470 7.78 -18.94 -13.15
N VAL A 471 6.48 -19.22 -13.10
CA VAL A 471 5.49 -18.61 -14.01
C VAL A 471 5.47 -17.08 -13.80
N GLN A 472 5.43 -16.63 -12.56
CA GLN A 472 5.43 -15.22 -12.21
C GLN A 472 6.71 -14.51 -12.69
N MET A 473 7.88 -15.12 -12.50
CA MET A 473 9.15 -14.58 -12.98
C MET A 473 9.21 -14.56 -14.52
N THR A 474 8.73 -15.60 -15.18
CA THR A 474 8.72 -15.64 -16.64
C THR A 474 7.94 -14.47 -17.21
N VAL A 475 6.71 -14.27 -16.76
CA VAL A 475 5.86 -13.16 -17.21
C VAL A 475 6.41 -11.81 -16.73
N GLY A 476 6.87 -11.76 -15.49
CA GLY A 476 7.44 -10.57 -14.86
C GLY A 476 8.67 -10.04 -15.61
N ASN A 477 9.55 -10.90 -16.07
CA ASN A 477 10.73 -10.53 -16.85
C ASN A 477 10.36 -9.73 -18.11
N TYR A 478 9.36 -10.19 -18.86
CA TYR A 478 8.87 -9.48 -20.05
C TYR A 478 8.17 -8.16 -19.69
N MET A 479 7.33 -8.18 -18.65
CA MET A 479 6.61 -6.98 -18.20
C MET A 479 7.56 -5.93 -17.66
N SER A 480 8.63 -6.33 -16.99
CA SER A 480 9.67 -5.46 -16.46
C SER A 480 10.44 -4.72 -17.55
N ILE A 481 10.58 -5.30 -18.75
CA ILE A 481 11.22 -4.66 -19.91
C ILE A 481 10.19 -3.77 -20.64
N ARG A 482 8.98 -4.30 -20.90
CA ARG A 482 7.97 -3.65 -21.73
C ARG A 482 7.23 -2.51 -21.03
N SER A 483 7.02 -2.61 -19.72
CA SER A 483 6.19 -1.69 -18.93
C SER A 483 6.83 -1.34 -17.60
N PRO A 484 8.11 -0.92 -17.57
CA PRO A 484 8.76 -0.57 -16.33
C PRO A 484 8.12 0.68 -15.73
N ARG A 485 8.23 0.81 -14.41
CA ARG A 485 7.88 2.02 -13.70
C ARG A 485 9.03 2.41 -12.80
N ARG A 486 9.56 3.60 -12.98
CA ARG A 486 10.62 4.11 -12.12
C ARG A 486 10.14 4.19 -10.67
N ILE A 487 10.97 3.69 -9.76
CA ILE A 487 10.78 3.77 -8.32
C ILE A 487 11.85 4.71 -7.78
N ASP A 488 11.44 5.84 -7.20
CA ASP A 488 12.36 6.75 -6.53
C ASP A 488 12.56 6.29 -5.08
N PRO A 489 13.77 5.90 -4.65
CA PRO A 489 14.01 5.33 -3.33
C PRO A 489 13.65 6.24 -2.15
N GLY A 490 13.29 7.47 -2.43
CA GLY A 490 12.96 8.48 -1.43
C GLY A 490 11.48 8.70 -1.16
N ARG A 491 10.56 8.06 -1.90
CA ARG A 491 9.12 8.27 -1.77
C ARG A 491 8.44 7.04 -1.19
N THR A 492 7.80 7.17 -0.05
CA THR A 492 7.12 6.06 0.65
C THR A 492 5.81 5.63 -0.02
N ALA A 493 5.12 6.56 -0.65
CA ALA A 493 3.79 6.34 -1.24
C ALA A 493 3.84 6.24 -2.77
N GLN A 494 4.71 5.37 -3.32
CA GLN A 494 4.77 5.14 -4.75
C GLN A 494 4.09 3.84 -5.16
N LYS A 495 3.38 3.89 -6.29
CA LYS A 495 2.93 2.66 -6.95
C LYS A 495 4.17 1.91 -7.42
N GLN A 496 4.38 0.72 -6.91
CA GLN A 496 5.58 -0.09 -7.16
C GLN A 496 5.61 -0.71 -8.56
N ALA A 497 4.46 -0.79 -9.24
CA ALA A 497 4.34 -1.28 -10.60
C ALA A 497 3.20 -0.57 -11.35
N ARG A 498 3.13 -0.76 -12.67
CA ARG A 498 1.98 -0.31 -13.45
C ARG A 498 0.73 -1.13 -13.14
N PRO A 499 -0.48 -0.55 -13.25
CA PRO A 499 -1.73 -1.28 -13.00
C PRO A 499 -1.83 -2.58 -13.80
N ALA A 500 -1.49 -2.58 -15.09
CA ALA A 500 -1.50 -3.77 -15.93
C ALA A 500 -0.60 -4.89 -15.39
N SER A 501 0.62 -4.57 -14.93
CA SER A 501 1.54 -5.53 -14.33
C SER A 501 0.99 -6.08 -13.01
N ALA A 502 0.40 -5.22 -12.17
CA ALA A 502 -0.24 -5.61 -10.91
C ALA A 502 -1.41 -6.58 -11.14
N PHE A 503 -2.24 -6.29 -12.15
CA PHE A 503 -3.36 -7.15 -12.52
C PHE A 503 -2.93 -8.51 -13.02
N LEU A 504 -1.96 -8.52 -13.91
CA LEU A 504 -1.46 -9.77 -14.49
C LEU A 504 -0.87 -10.65 -13.39
N SER A 505 -0.10 -10.06 -12.46
CA SER A 505 0.42 -10.80 -11.31
C SER A 505 -0.69 -11.32 -10.40
N MET A 506 -1.68 -10.47 -10.08
CA MET A 506 -2.82 -10.87 -9.25
C MET A 506 -3.65 -11.96 -9.92
N GLY A 507 -3.83 -11.89 -11.25
CA GLY A 507 -4.48 -12.94 -12.04
C GLY A 507 -3.73 -14.27 -11.98
N ILE A 508 -2.40 -14.24 -12.14
CA ILE A 508 -1.54 -15.44 -12.00
C ILE A 508 -1.70 -16.04 -10.60
N MET A 509 -1.65 -15.20 -9.55
CA MET A 509 -1.81 -15.66 -8.17
C MET A 509 -3.19 -16.27 -7.90
N LEU A 510 -4.24 -15.64 -8.42
CA LEU A 510 -5.60 -16.13 -8.27
C LEU A 510 -5.78 -17.49 -8.95
N VAL A 511 -5.33 -17.62 -10.20
CA VAL A 511 -5.40 -18.89 -10.94
C VAL A 511 -4.54 -19.96 -10.24
N ALA A 512 -3.32 -19.63 -9.85
CA ALA A 512 -2.45 -20.56 -9.13
C ALA A 512 -3.07 -20.98 -7.79
N GLY A 513 -3.64 -20.05 -7.03
CA GLY A 513 -4.33 -20.32 -5.77
C GLY A 513 -5.55 -21.23 -5.95
N LEU A 514 -6.36 -20.96 -6.99
CA LEU A 514 -7.52 -21.80 -7.32
C LEU A 514 -7.09 -23.22 -7.73
N VAL A 515 -6.09 -23.34 -8.60
CA VAL A 515 -5.57 -24.66 -9.03
C VAL A 515 -4.98 -25.42 -7.84
N GLY A 516 -4.15 -24.74 -7.03
CA GLY A 516 -3.57 -25.35 -5.83
C GLY A 516 -4.63 -25.82 -4.84
N SER A 517 -5.63 -24.97 -4.57
CA SER A 517 -6.74 -25.31 -3.68
C SER A 517 -7.62 -26.45 -4.24
N ALA A 518 -7.89 -26.44 -5.54
CA ALA A 518 -8.68 -27.50 -6.19
C ALA A 518 -7.98 -28.86 -6.14
N VAL A 519 -6.69 -28.91 -6.46
CA VAL A 519 -5.90 -30.16 -6.41
C VAL A 519 -5.86 -30.71 -4.99
N THR A 520 -5.60 -29.87 -3.98
CA THR A 520 -5.57 -30.32 -2.58
C THR A 520 -6.95 -30.72 -2.06
N PHE A 521 -8.01 -30.02 -2.47
CA PHE A 521 -9.38 -30.36 -2.09
C PHE A 521 -9.81 -31.72 -2.68
N LEU A 522 -9.60 -31.92 -3.98
CA LEU A 522 -9.96 -33.17 -4.67
C LEU A 522 -9.15 -34.34 -4.13
N SER A 523 -7.85 -34.15 -3.87
CA SER A 523 -6.99 -35.14 -3.21
C SER A 523 -7.50 -35.52 -1.81
N GLY A 524 -7.98 -34.56 -1.04
CA GLY A 524 -8.58 -34.80 0.27
C GLY A 524 -9.89 -35.58 0.21
N MET A 525 -10.75 -35.27 -0.76
CA MET A 525 -12.00 -36.02 -0.99
C MET A 525 -11.75 -37.49 -1.41
N GLY A 526 -10.73 -37.70 -2.24
CA GLY A 526 -10.35 -39.03 -2.72
C GLY A 526 -9.46 -39.80 -1.76
N HIS A 527 -9.06 -39.24 -0.62
CA HIS A 527 -8.06 -39.82 0.31
C HIS A 527 -6.73 -40.18 -0.35
N VAL A 528 -6.32 -39.47 -1.43
CA VAL A 528 -5.16 -39.80 -2.27
C VAL A 528 -4.15 -38.64 -2.23
N GLU A 529 -3.51 -38.43 -1.06
CA GLU A 529 -2.63 -37.27 -0.83
C GLU A 529 -1.40 -37.22 -1.75
N TRP A 530 -0.93 -38.34 -2.28
CA TRP A 530 0.22 -38.40 -3.20
C TRP A 530 -0.03 -37.72 -4.56
N VAL A 531 -1.30 -37.50 -4.92
CA VAL A 531 -1.67 -36.81 -6.17
C VAL A 531 -1.19 -35.37 -6.14
N VAL A 532 -1.17 -34.71 -4.95
CA VAL A 532 -0.74 -33.32 -4.80
C VAL A 532 0.71 -33.12 -5.25
N PRO A 533 1.71 -33.81 -4.67
CA PRO A 533 3.09 -33.67 -5.13
C PRO A 533 3.28 -34.19 -6.57
N ALA A 534 2.57 -35.23 -7.03
CA ALA A 534 2.70 -35.76 -8.38
C ALA A 534 2.30 -34.70 -9.44
N VAL A 535 1.15 -34.06 -9.27
CA VAL A 535 0.69 -32.99 -10.17
C VAL A 535 1.69 -31.84 -10.17
N PHE A 536 2.16 -31.42 -8.99
CA PHE A 536 3.05 -30.25 -8.91
C PHE A 536 4.50 -30.57 -9.32
N VAL A 537 4.96 -31.82 -9.32
CA VAL A 537 6.22 -32.21 -9.98
C VAL A 537 6.12 -31.96 -11.48
N CYS A 538 5.05 -32.49 -12.12
CA CYS A 538 4.85 -32.30 -13.56
C CYS A 538 4.77 -30.81 -13.95
N THR A 539 4.01 -30.01 -13.20
CA THR A 539 3.88 -28.57 -13.48
C THR A 539 5.18 -27.82 -13.19
N THR A 540 5.95 -28.22 -12.18
CA THR A 540 7.27 -27.61 -11.88
C THR A 540 8.25 -27.89 -13.02
N VAL A 541 8.33 -29.12 -13.51
CA VAL A 541 9.20 -29.48 -14.65
C VAL A 541 8.84 -28.65 -15.88
N ALA A 542 7.55 -28.56 -16.20
CA ALA A 542 7.07 -27.72 -17.30
C ALA A 542 7.41 -26.22 -17.09
N ALA A 543 7.22 -25.70 -15.88
CA ALA A 543 7.53 -24.32 -15.55
C ALA A 543 9.03 -24.01 -15.63
N VAL A 544 9.90 -24.91 -15.19
CA VAL A 544 11.36 -24.80 -15.34
C VAL A 544 11.75 -24.74 -16.82
N TRP A 545 11.21 -25.63 -17.63
CA TRP A 545 11.46 -25.64 -19.07
C TRP A 545 10.99 -24.36 -19.76
N ILE A 546 9.79 -23.88 -19.45
CA ILE A 546 9.24 -22.61 -19.95
C ILE A 546 10.10 -21.43 -19.50
N TYR A 547 10.46 -21.37 -18.23
CA TYR A 547 11.29 -20.29 -17.67
C TYR A 547 12.65 -20.24 -18.40
N TRP A 548 13.33 -21.37 -18.55
CA TRP A 548 14.65 -21.46 -19.17
C TRP A 548 14.64 -21.08 -20.66
N THR A 549 13.66 -21.58 -21.40
CA THR A 549 13.50 -21.24 -22.82
C THR A 549 13.20 -19.77 -23.04
N ASN A 550 12.39 -19.16 -22.16
CA ASN A 550 12.09 -17.74 -22.22
C ASN A 550 13.27 -16.87 -21.78
N LEU A 551 14.01 -17.29 -20.75
CA LEU A 551 15.20 -16.59 -20.28
C LEU A 551 16.26 -16.43 -21.40
N ASN A 552 16.44 -17.45 -22.23
CA ASN A 552 17.35 -17.41 -23.37
C ASN A 552 16.93 -16.43 -24.48
N LYS A 553 15.65 -16.07 -24.55
CA LYS A 553 15.10 -15.10 -25.52
C LYS A 553 15.21 -13.66 -25.02
N LEU A 554 15.50 -13.43 -23.73
CA LEU A 554 15.46 -12.10 -23.12
C LEU A 554 16.55 -11.15 -23.66
N ASP A 555 17.70 -11.67 -24.07
CA ASP A 555 18.77 -10.83 -24.64
C ASP A 555 18.27 -10.14 -25.92
N ALA A 556 17.70 -10.89 -26.86
CA ALA A 556 17.14 -10.33 -28.08
C ALA A 556 15.92 -9.43 -27.82
N TYR A 557 15.03 -9.87 -26.93
CA TYR A 557 13.83 -9.10 -26.57
C TYR A 557 14.18 -7.77 -25.90
N GLY A 558 15.12 -7.78 -24.95
CA GLY A 558 15.56 -6.57 -24.25
C GLY A 558 16.25 -5.58 -25.18
N PHE A 559 17.06 -6.08 -26.13
CA PHE A 559 17.71 -5.23 -27.11
C PHE A 559 16.70 -4.55 -28.06
N LEU A 560 15.68 -5.27 -28.47
CA LEU A 560 14.61 -4.75 -29.34
C LEU A 560 13.78 -3.65 -28.64
N HIS A 561 13.59 -3.74 -27.32
CA HIS A 561 12.73 -2.83 -26.55
C HIS A 561 13.53 -1.85 -25.65
N ARG A 562 14.85 -1.75 -25.85
CA ARG A 562 15.73 -0.95 -24.98
C ARG A 562 15.34 0.53 -24.94
N ASP A 563 14.97 1.10 -26.09
CA ASP A 563 14.67 2.51 -26.20
C ASP A 563 13.35 2.85 -25.51
N ASP A 564 12.33 1.99 -25.65
CA ASP A 564 11.07 2.09 -24.89
C ASP A 564 11.32 1.97 -23.37
N LEU A 565 12.19 1.03 -22.96
CA LEU A 565 12.61 0.84 -21.57
C LEU A 565 13.24 2.13 -21.00
N PHE A 566 14.17 2.74 -21.73
CA PHE A 566 14.85 3.94 -21.29
C PHE A 566 13.92 5.15 -21.22
N GLU A 567 13.08 5.34 -22.24
CA GLU A 567 12.07 6.40 -22.25
C GLU A 567 11.15 6.32 -21.04
N GLU A 568 10.67 5.13 -20.70
CA GLU A 568 9.78 4.93 -19.56
C GLU A 568 10.48 5.13 -18.21
N LEU A 569 11.73 4.72 -18.05
CA LEU A 569 12.51 4.90 -16.83
C LEU A 569 13.03 6.34 -16.63
N GLN A 570 13.10 7.15 -17.70
CA GLN A 570 13.43 8.58 -17.60
C GLN A 570 12.24 9.42 -17.15
N LYS A 571 11.02 8.97 -17.39
CA LYS A 571 9.80 9.67 -16.92
C LYS A 571 9.83 9.72 -15.39
N LYS A 572 9.79 10.94 -14.82
CA LYS A 572 9.65 11.09 -13.36
C LYS A 572 8.36 10.40 -12.91
N ALA A 573 8.49 9.57 -11.87
CA ALA A 573 7.37 8.82 -11.29
C ALA A 573 6.32 9.74 -10.64
#